data_856ad086dc1a686522f7aeb27685816f
#
_entry.id   856ad086dc1a686522f7aeb27685816f
#
_cell.length_a   1.000
_cell.length_b   1.000
_cell.length_c   1.000
_cell.angle_alpha   90.00
_cell.angle_beta   90.00
_cell.angle_gamma   90.00
#
_symmetry.space_group_name_H-M   'P 1'
#
loop_
_entity.id
_entity.type
_entity.pdbx_description
1 polymer ?
#
loop_
_entity_poly.entity_id
_entity_poly.type
_entity_poly.pdbx_seq_one_letter_code
_entity_poly.pdbx_strand_id
1 'polypeptide(L)'
;MNRVYIGDPCYVIGDDNWQNFCDMIDNNDNSQVIFDFMGHNIFVMQTKYGDGVYELFDDKYTLIGKLCVDSGLLCVMSFDGVQKIDGIDDGCVIEIKDFNVDNVYSDENATLFAGKYFVKTDY
;
A
#
# COMPACT_ATOMS: atom_id res chain seq x y z
N MET A 1 -16.59 9.62 3.27
CA MET A 1 -15.15 9.37 3.19
C MET A 1 -14.87 7.89 3.07
N ASN A 2 -13.83 7.55 2.35
CA ASN A 2 -13.42 6.16 2.17
C ASN A 2 -12.30 5.82 3.15
N ARG A 3 -12.40 4.66 3.79
CA ARG A 3 -11.27 4.13 4.56
C ARG A 3 -10.32 3.41 3.61
N VAL A 4 -9.04 3.68 3.77
CA VAL A 4 -7.99 3.21 2.87
C VAL A 4 -6.87 2.61 3.71
N TYR A 5 -6.41 1.42 3.32
CA TYR A 5 -5.24 0.78 3.92
C TYR A 5 -3.99 1.15 3.13
N ILE A 6 -2.96 1.59 3.83
CA ILE A 6 -1.62 1.81 3.28
C ILE A 6 -0.64 0.99 4.10
N GLY A 7 0.04 0.05 3.47
CA GLY A 7 0.98 -0.82 4.15
C GLY A 7 1.40 -2.00 3.30
N ASP A 8 2.03 -2.98 3.93
CA ASP A 8 2.44 -4.20 3.25
C ASP A 8 1.21 -5.07 2.99
N PRO A 9 1.03 -5.53 1.73
CA PRO A 9 -0.11 -6.40 1.43
C PRO A 9 -0.07 -7.75 2.16
N CYS A 10 1.10 -8.21 2.60
CA CYS A 10 1.20 -9.52 3.26
C CYS A 10 0.41 -9.59 4.58
N TYR A 11 0.14 -8.46 5.22
CA TYR A 11 -0.61 -8.43 6.46
C TYR A 11 -2.12 -8.45 6.28
N VAL A 12 -2.62 -8.12 5.08
CA VAL A 12 -4.06 -7.92 4.85
C VAL A 12 -4.64 -8.79 3.74
N ILE A 13 -3.80 -9.40 2.90
CA ILE A 13 -4.24 -10.39 1.92
C ILE A 13 -4.33 -11.73 2.64
N GLY A 14 -5.44 -12.46 2.47
CA GLY A 14 -5.63 -13.75 3.12
C GLY A 14 -4.58 -14.77 2.69
N ASP A 15 -4.21 -15.66 3.61
CA ASP A 15 -3.16 -16.66 3.35
C ASP A 15 -3.50 -17.55 2.17
N ASP A 16 -4.78 -17.85 1.97
CA ASP A 16 -5.24 -18.66 0.84
C ASP A 16 -5.07 -17.96 -0.52
N ASN A 17 -4.94 -16.64 -0.51
CA ASN A 17 -4.85 -15.83 -1.72
C ASN A 17 -3.46 -15.24 -1.94
N TRP A 18 -2.55 -15.39 -0.96
CA TRP A 18 -1.25 -14.72 -1.01
C TRP A 18 -0.41 -15.17 -2.21
N GLN A 19 -0.40 -16.48 -2.52
CA GLN A 19 0.36 -16.99 -3.67
C GLN A 19 -0.17 -16.42 -4.98
N ASN A 20 -1.48 -16.36 -5.16
CA ASN A 20 -2.08 -15.78 -6.36
C ASN A 20 -1.74 -14.29 -6.47
N PHE A 21 -1.73 -13.58 -5.36
CA PHE A 21 -1.35 -12.17 -5.31
C PHE A 21 0.10 -11.99 -5.78
N CYS A 22 1.02 -12.79 -5.24
CA CYS A 22 2.43 -12.75 -5.64
C CYS A 22 2.62 -13.09 -7.11
N ASP A 23 1.90 -14.08 -7.62
CA ASP A 23 1.99 -14.46 -9.03
C ASP A 23 1.57 -13.33 -9.96
N MET A 24 0.55 -12.56 -9.59
CA MET A 24 0.12 -11.39 -10.37
C MET A 24 1.17 -10.29 -10.37
N ILE A 25 1.86 -10.09 -9.25
CA ILE A 25 2.96 -9.13 -9.15
C ILE A 25 4.16 -9.58 -9.98
N ASP A 26 4.53 -10.86 -9.89
CA ASP A 26 5.71 -11.41 -10.58
C ASP A 26 5.56 -11.39 -12.11
N ASN A 27 4.32 -11.40 -12.60
CA ASN A 27 4.04 -11.32 -14.03
C ASN A 27 4.09 -9.88 -14.57
N ASN A 28 4.42 -8.90 -13.70
CA ASN A 28 4.50 -7.50 -14.07
C ASN A 28 5.92 -6.99 -13.86
N ASP A 29 6.52 -6.44 -14.92
CA ASP A 29 7.92 -5.97 -14.89
C ASP A 29 8.06 -4.55 -14.33
N ASN A 30 6.95 -3.88 -14.01
CA ASN A 30 6.98 -2.51 -13.52
C ASN A 30 7.23 -2.48 -12.00
N SER A 31 7.93 -1.45 -11.54
CA SER A 31 8.16 -1.23 -10.11
C SER A 31 6.91 -0.81 -9.37
N GLN A 32 5.85 -0.42 -10.10
CA GLN A 32 4.54 -0.11 -9.54
C GLN A 32 3.47 -0.58 -10.51
N VAL A 33 2.33 -0.97 -9.98
CA VAL A 33 1.21 -1.49 -10.77
C VAL A 33 -0.11 -1.26 -10.05
N ILE A 34 -1.16 -1.03 -10.83
CA ILE A 34 -2.55 -1.05 -10.36
C ILE A 34 -3.22 -2.23 -11.02
N PHE A 35 -3.83 -3.11 -10.24
CA PHE A 35 -4.53 -4.27 -10.80
C PHE A 35 -5.73 -4.64 -9.95
N ASP A 36 -6.67 -5.37 -10.57
CA ASP A 36 -7.84 -5.91 -9.88
C ASP A 36 -7.46 -7.20 -9.19
N PHE A 37 -7.71 -7.28 -7.90
CA PHE A 37 -7.53 -8.50 -7.13
C PHE A 37 -8.80 -8.78 -6.33
N MET A 38 -9.51 -9.84 -6.69
CA MET A 38 -10.75 -10.27 -6.05
C MET A 38 -11.83 -9.17 -6.02
N GLY A 39 -11.92 -8.43 -7.12
CA GLY A 39 -12.93 -7.38 -7.27
C GLY A 39 -12.53 -6.03 -6.71
N HIS A 40 -11.31 -5.87 -6.23
CA HIS A 40 -10.81 -4.60 -5.69
C HIS A 40 -9.55 -4.17 -6.43
N ASN A 41 -9.51 -2.91 -6.87
CA ASN A 41 -8.31 -2.36 -7.48
C ASN A 41 -7.30 -2.00 -6.40
N ILE A 42 -6.08 -2.49 -6.55
CA ILE A 42 -4.99 -2.32 -5.59
C ILE A 42 -3.80 -1.70 -6.30
N PHE A 43 -3.24 -0.65 -5.71
CA PHE A 43 -1.94 -0.12 -6.12
C PHE A 43 -0.86 -0.85 -5.31
N VAL A 44 0.18 -1.33 -5.99
CA VAL A 44 1.32 -2.01 -5.36
C VAL A 44 2.60 -1.44 -5.93
N MET A 45 3.58 -1.19 -5.08
CA MET A 45 4.91 -0.74 -5.48
C MET A 45 5.98 -1.48 -4.68
N GLN A 46 7.20 -1.53 -5.23
CA GLN A 46 8.37 -1.97 -4.49
C GLN A 46 8.95 -0.79 -3.72
N THR A 47 9.31 -1.01 -2.46
CA THR A 47 10.01 0.01 -1.67
C THR A 47 11.47 0.11 -2.12
N LYS A 48 12.09 1.27 -1.89
CA LYS A 48 13.49 1.51 -2.30
C LYS A 48 14.46 0.54 -1.64
N TYR A 49 14.25 0.27 -0.36
CA TYR A 49 15.18 -0.54 0.45
C TYR A 49 14.59 -1.86 0.92
N GLY A 50 13.42 -2.26 0.39
CA GLY A 50 12.80 -3.53 0.74
C GLY A 50 12.14 -3.49 2.11
N ASP A 51 12.45 -4.48 2.95
CA ASP A 51 11.85 -4.62 4.27
C ASP A 51 12.30 -3.51 5.20
N GLY A 52 11.43 -3.10 6.10
CA GLY A 52 11.76 -2.07 7.07
C GLY A 52 10.52 -1.42 7.66
N VAL A 53 10.76 -0.32 8.38
CA VAL A 53 9.70 0.52 8.94
C VAL A 53 9.74 1.86 8.22
N TYR A 54 8.61 2.26 7.69
CA TYR A 54 8.45 3.51 6.96
C TYR A 54 7.41 4.38 7.65
N GLU A 55 7.46 5.69 7.40
CA GLU A 55 6.59 6.65 8.06
C GLU A 55 5.61 7.26 7.06
N LEU A 56 4.35 7.38 7.47
CA LEU A 56 3.29 8.03 6.70
C LEU A 56 3.09 9.45 7.22
N PHE A 57 3.15 10.41 6.32
CA PHE A 57 2.95 11.82 6.60
C PHE A 57 1.78 12.38 5.82
N ASP A 58 1.21 13.48 6.31
CA ASP A 58 0.29 14.28 5.51
C ASP A 58 1.06 15.39 4.76
N ASP A 59 0.34 16.21 4.00
CA ASP A 59 0.92 17.29 3.19
C ASP A 59 1.55 18.43 4.01
N LYS A 60 1.37 18.41 5.33
CA LYS A 60 1.99 19.37 6.25
C LYS A 60 3.17 18.74 7.01
N TYR A 61 3.61 17.56 6.61
CA TYR A 61 4.67 16.79 7.28
C TYR A 61 4.31 16.40 8.72
N THR A 62 3.02 16.28 9.01
CA THR A 62 2.58 15.71 10.28
C THR A 62 2.66 14.19 10.19
N LEU A 63 3.35 13.56 11.15
CA LEU A 63 3.43 12.11 11.22
C LEU A 63 2.05 11.54 11.54
N ILE A 64 1.51 10.73 10.63
CA ILE A 64 0.22 10.08 10.78
C ILE A 64 0.38 8.71 11.41
N GLY A 65 1.42 7.98 11.01
CA GLY A 65 1.67 6.64 11.53
C GLY A 65 2.92 6.03 10.94
N LYS A 66 3.22 4.82 11.41
CA LYS A 66 4.34 4.01 10.91
C LYS A 66 3.79 2.73 10.33
N LEU A 67 4.47 2.19 9.34
CA LEU A 67 4.08 0.93 8.73
C LEU A 67 5.30 0.03 8.57
N CYS A 68 5.07 -1.27 8.78
CA CYS A 68 6.09 -2.30 8.66
C CYS A 68 5.99 -2.94 7.28
N VAL A 69 7.12 -3.22 6.66
CA VAL A 69 7.19 -3.89 5.36
C VAL A 69 8.06 -5.13 5.49
N ASP A 70 7.50 -6.29 5.21
CA ASP A 70 8.18 -7.57 5.27
C ASP A 70 8.29 -8.25 3.90
N SER A 71 7.43 -7.91 2.95
CA SER A 71 7.45 -8.50 1.61
C SER A 71 8.24 -7.67 0.59
N GLY A 72 8.77 -6.51 1.02
CA GLY A 72 9.37 -5.55 0.10
C GLY A 72 8.36 -4.76 -0.72
N LEU A 73 7.07 -4.95 -0.46
CA LEU A 73 5.97 -4.33 -1.19
C LEU A 73 5.18 -3.39 -0.29
N LEU A 74 4.69 -2.33 -0.89
CA LEU A 74 3.80 -1.36 -0.24
C LEU A 74 2.55 -1.25 -1.11
N CYS A 75 1.37 -1.32 -0.50
CA CYS A 75 0.13 -1.22 -1.25
C CYS A 75 -0.78 -0.13 -0.71
N VAL A 76 -1.68 0.32 -1.57
CA VAL A 76 -2.79 1.20 -1.23
C VAL A 76 -4.07 0.56 -1.76
N MET A 77 -5.03 0.35 -0.89
CA MET A 77 -6.28 -0.29 -1.26
C MET A 77 -7.43 0.20 -0.40
N SER A 78 -8.64 0.14 -0.95
CA SER A 78 -9.84 0.35 -0.15
C SER A 78 -9.88 -0.65 1.01
N PHE A 79 -10.30 -0.19 2.18
CA PHE A 79 -10.45 -1.07 3.35
C PHE A 79 -11.39 -2.24 3.07
N ASP A 80 -12.36 -2.06 2.17
CA ASP A 80 -13.29 -3.12 1.78
C ASP A 80 -12.59 -4.33 1.14
N GLY A 81 -11.37 -4.15 0.62
CA GLY A 81 -10.58 -5.24 0.04
C GLY A 81 -9.69 -5.96 1.04
N VAL A 82 -9.62 -5.51 2.28
CA VAL A 82 -8.81 -6.13 3.33
C VAL A 82 -9.43 -7.48 3.72
N GLN A 83 -8.62 -8.55 3.64
CA GLN A 83 -9.08 -9.92 3.90
C GLN A 83 -8.78 -10.39 5.32
N LYS A 84 -7.72 -9.83 5.95
CA LYS A 84 -7.36 -10.13 7.33
C LYS A 84 -7.31 -8.83 8.12
N ILE A 85 -8.03 -8.76 9.23
CA ILE A 85 -8.07 -7.56 10.06
C ILE A 85 -6.96 -7.57 11.12
N ASP A 86 -6.51 -8.75 11.53
CA ASP A 86 -5.51 -8.90 12.58
C ASP A 86 -4.14 -8.32 12.24
N GLY A 87 -3.87 -8.08 10.96
CA GLY A 87 -2.61 -7.49 10.50
C GLY A 87 -2.65 -6.00 10.17
N ILE A 88 -3.80 -5.34 10.32
CA ILE A 88 -3.93 -3.94 9.88
C ILE A 88 -3.10 -2.96 10.70
N ASP A 89 -2.73 -3.31 11.93
CA ASP A 89 -1.93 -2.44 12.79
C ASP A 89 -0.46 -2.35 12.33
N ASP A 90 -0.02 -3.25 11.47
CA ASP A 90 1.31 -3.19 10.86
C ASP A 90 1.37 -2.19 9.70
N GLY A 91 0.24 -1.70 9.26
CA GLY A 91 0.09 -0.61 8.31
C GLY A 91 -0.72 0.53 8.90
N CYS A 92 -1.27 1.37 8.04
CA CYS A 92 -2.09 2.51 8.44
C CYS A 92 -3.45 2.44 7.75
N VAL A 93 -4.50 2.73 8.51
CA VAL A 93 -5.85 2.92 7.95
C VAL A 93 -6.19 4.39 8.09
N ILE A 94 -6.45 5.04 6.97
CA ILE A 94 -6.73 6.47 6.92
C ILE A 94 -8.02 6.71 6.14
N GLU A 95 -8.53 7.93 6.22
CA GLU A 95 -9.69 8.35 5.45
C GLU A 95 -9.27 9.31 4.33
N ILE A 96 -9.68 9.00 3.11
CA ILE A 96 -9.44 9.85 1.95
C ILE A 96 -10.80 10.13 1.29
N LYS A 97 -11.10 11.42 1.14
CA LYS A 97 -12.33 11.83 0.46
C LYS A 97 -12.23 11.50 -1.02
N ASP A 98 -13.31 10.89 -1.57
CA ASP A 98 -13.39 10.54 -2.99
C ASP A 98 -12.19 9.70 -3.47
N PHE A 99 -11.77 8.75 -2.64
CA PHE A 99 -10.61 7.91 -2.94
C PHE A 99 -10.79 7.16 -4.27
N ASN A 100 -9.76 7.27 -5.11
CA ASN A 100 -9.66 6.50 -6.36
C ASN A 100 -8.21 6.04 -6.50
N VAL A 101 -8.01 4.73 -6.57
CA VAL A 101 -6.67 4.14 -6.66
C VAL A 101 -5.92 4.61 -7.91
N ASP A 102 -6.62 5.01 -8.98
CA ASP A 102 -5.98 5.52 -10.19
C ASP A 102 -5.23 6.84 -9.95
N ASN A 103 -5.52 7.52 -8.85
CA ASN A 103 -4.82 8.75 -8.46
C ASN A 103 -3.64 8.49 -7.52
N VAL A 104 -3.38 7.24 -7.16
CA VAL A 104 -2.23 6.85 -6.34
C VAL A 104 -1.04 6.63 -7.28
N TYR A 105 0.12 7.13 -6.89
CA TYR A 105 1.33 6.96 -7.71
C TYR A 105 2.57 7.00 -6.82
N SER A 106 3.70 6.54 -7.38
CA SER A 106 4.99 6.73 -6.78
C SER A 106 5.91 7.45 -7.75
N ASP A 107 6.85 8.24 -7.21
CA ASP A 107 7.82 8.95 -8.03
C ASP A 107 9.11 8.13 -8.22
N GLU A 108 10.10 8.72 -8.88
CA GLU A 108 11.39 8.09 -9.17
C GLU A 108 12.21 7.77 -7.92
N ASN A 109 11.89 8.39 -6.79
CA ASN A 109 12.56 8.16 -5.50
C ASN A 109 11.80 7.13 -4.64
N ALA A 110 10.83 6.44 -5.22
CA ALA A 110 9.97 5.49 -4.52
C ALA A 110 9.23 6.12 -3.34
N THR A 111 8.78 7.37 -3.51
CA THR A 111 7.86 8.03 -2.60
C THR A 111 6.44 7.76 -3.08
N LEU A 112 5.62 7.19 -2.21
CA LEU A 112 4.21 6.91 -2.48
C LEU A 112 3.37 8.14 -2.17
N PHE A 113 2.45 8.47 -3.08
CA PHE A 113 1.48 9.56 -2.88
C PHE A 113 0.05 9.02 -2.98
N ALA A 114 -0.75 9.29 -1.97
CA ALA A 114 -2.16 8.90 -1.92
C ALA A 114 -2.97 10.04 -1.27
N GLY A 115 -3.73 10.79 -2.08
CA GLY A 115 -4.42 11.98 -1.61
C GLY A 115 -3.41 12.99 -1.07
N LYS A 116 -3.65 13.47 0.15
CA LYS A 116 -2.73 14.41 0.81
C LYS A 116 -1.62 13.70 1.61
N TYR A 117 -1.55 12.38 1.52
CA TYR A 117 -0.61 11.57 2.30
C TYR A 117 0.54 11.08 1.45
N PHE A 118 1.69 10.87 2.08
CA PHE A 118 2.84 10.31 1.38
C PHE A 118 3.70 9.45 2.31
N VAL A 119 4.41 8.49 1.70
CA VAL A 119 5.39 7.63 2.37
C VAL A 119 6.68 7.67 1.57
N LYS A 120 7.77 8.11 2.19
CA LYS A 120 9.10 8.10 1.56
C LYS A 120 9.79 6.78 1.89
N THR A 121 10.18 6.04 0.85
CA THR A 121 10.87 4.76 1.04
C THR A 121 12.36 4.81 0.73
N ASP A 122 12.88 5.97 0.35
CA ASP A 122 14.28 6.18 -0.01
C ASP A 122 15.13 6.85 1.09
N TYR A 123 14.67 6.75 2.33
CA TYR A 123 15.36 7.39 3.47
C TYR A 123 16.76 6.83 3.73
#